data_b1446c6c84e6d7b8f3110681a15915e4
#
_entry.id   b1446c6c84e6d7b8f3110681a15915e4
#
_cell.length_a   1.000
_cell.length_b   1.000
_cell.length_c   1.000
_cell.angle_alpha   90.00
_cell.angle_beta   90.00
_cell.angle_gamma   90.00
#
_symmetry.space_group_name_H-M   'P 1'
#
loop_
_entity.id
_entity.type
_entity.pdbx_description
1 polymer ?
#
loop_
_entity_poly.entity_id
_entity_poly.type
_entity_poly.pdbx_seq_one_letter_code
_entity_poly.pdbx_strand_id
1 'polypeptide(L)' 'EIENKIFEIEEKIEICNKDIQNPEIFNDKDKFLQIGENLSRLIKEKEKLYLEWENYL' A
#
# COMPACT_ATOMS: atom_id res chain seq x y z
N GLU A 1 17.52 -4.10 -0.47
CA GLU A 1 17.15 -5.47 -0.79
C GLU A 1 15.64 -5.65 -0.88
N ILE A 2 15.21 -6.71 -1.56
CA ILE A 2 13.78 -6.94 -1.83
C ILE A 2 12.97 -7.10 -0.56
N GLU A 3 13.48 -7.84 0.42
CA GLU A 3 12.77 -8.05 1.68
C GLU A 3 12.48 -6.73 2.40
N ASN A 4 13.45 -5.83 2.42
CA ASN A 4 13.27 -4.53 3.05
C ASN A 4 12.25 -3.68 2.29
N LYS A 5 12.24 -3.77 0.96
CA LYS A 5 11.27 -3.05 0.15
C LYS A 5 9.86 -3.56 0.39
N ILE A 6 9.70 -4.87 0.49
CA ILE A 6 8.39 -5.47 0.80
C ILE A 6 7.90 -4.98 2.16
N PHE A 7 8.79 -4.97 3.15
CA PHE A 7 8.45 -4.53 4.49
C PHE A 7 8.01 -3.07 4.50
N GLU A 8 8.74 -2.20 3.78
CA GLU A 8 8.39 -0.79 3.68
C GLU A 8 7.02 -0.59 3.03
N ILE A 9 6.74 -1.35 1.97
CA ILE A 9 5.46 -1.26 1.27
C ILE A 9 4.33 -1.74 2.17
N GLU A 10 4.53 -2.80 2.91
CA GLU A 10 3.53 -3.30 3.85
C GLU A 10 3.21 -2.27 4.92
N GLU A 11 4.23 -1.56 5.43
CA GLU A 11 4.00 -0.47 6.38
C GLU A 11 3.17 0.64 5.76
N LYS A 12 3.47 1.02 4.52
CA LYS A 12 2.71 2.07 3.82
C LYS A 12 1.26 1.65 3.59
N ILE A 13 1.05 0.38 3.25
CA ILE A 13 -0.30 -0.16 3.07
C ILE A 13 -1.08 -0.07 4.38
N GLU A 14 -0.44 -0.42 5.48
CA GLU A 14 -1.08 -0.36 6.79
C GLU A 14 -1.47 1.07 7.15
N ILE A 15 -0.60 2.04 6.87
CA ILE A 15 -0.89 3.45 7.10
C ILE A 15 -2.09 3.89 6.26
N CYS A 16 -2.14 3.51 4.98
CA CYS A 16 -3.26 3.84 4.11
C CYS A 16 -4.56 3.22 4.61
N ASN A 17 -4.52 1.99 5.11
CA ASN A 17 -5.70 1.34 5.67
C ASN A 17 -6.23 2.08 6.89
N LYS A 18 -5.34 2.57 7.74
CA LYS A 18 -5.73 3.37 8.89
C LYS A 18 -6.34 4.70 8.47
N ASP A 19 -5.74 5.34 7.47
CA ASP A 19 -6.23 6.62 6.97
C ASP A 19 -7.63 6.49 6.37
N ILE A 20 -7.89 5.41 5.64
CA ILE A 20 -9.21 5.18 5.05
C ILE A 20 -10.28 5.05 6.12
N GLN A 21 -9.93 4.52 7.28
CA GLN A 21 -10.87 4.35 8.39
C GLN A 21 -11.09 5.64 9.18
N ASN A 22 -10.27 6.67 8.95
CA ASN A 22 -10.40 7.95 9.63
C ASN A 22 -11.62 8.70 9.10
N PRO A 23 -12.56 9.12 9.98
CA PRO A 23 -13.77 9.84 9.55
C PRO A 23 -13.49 11.11 8.77
N GLU A 24 -12.41 11.83 9.09
CA GLU A 24 -12.06 13.05 8.36
C GLU A 24 -11.72 12.76 6.90
N ILE A 25 -11.05 11.64 6.65
CA ILE A 25 -10.70 11.23 5.29
C ILE A 25 -11.89 10.56 4.62
N PHE A 26 -12.60 9.73 5.35
CA PHE A 26 -13.79 9.05 4.85
C PHE A 26 -14.85 10.03 4.35
N ASN A 27 -15.00 11.17 5.03
CA ASN A 27 -15.97 12.20 4.66
C ASN A 27 -15.46 13.14 3.59
N ASP A 28 -14.17 13.11 3.27
CA ASP A 28 -13.58 13.91 2.19
C ASP A 28 -13.37 13.03 0.97
N LYS A 29 -14.25 13.20 -0.02
CA LYS A 29 -14.26 12.36 -1.21
C LYS A 29 -12.92 12.37 -1.95
N ASP A 30 -12.32 13.55 -2.09
CA ASP A 30 -11.06 13.69 -2.83
C ASP A 30 -9.91 12.96 -2.11
N LYS A 31 -9.82 13.15 -0.81
CA LYS A 31 -8.78 12.47 -0.01
C LYS A 31 -8.98 10.97 -0.02
N PHE A 32 -10.22 10.54 0.12
CA PHE A 32 -10.55 9.11 0.11
C PHE A 32 -10.13 8.46 -1.21
N LEU A 33 -10.42 9.12 -2.34
CA LEU A 33 -10.04 8.62 -3.64
C LEU A 33 -8.51 8.56 -3.81
N GLN A 34 -7.80 9.59 -3.36
CA GLN A 34 -6.34 9.61 -3.44
C GLN A 34 -5.72 8.47 -2.65
N ILE A 35 -6.19 8.23 -1.45
CA ILE A 35 -5.66 7.15 -0.62
C ILE A 35 -5.99 5.80 -1.24
N GLY A 36 -7.19 5.65 -1.79
CA GLY A 36 -7.57 4.42 -2.48
C GLY A 36 -6.66 4.12 -3.67
N GLU A 37 -6.32 5.15 -4.45
CA GLU A 37 -5.40 4.99 -5.57
C GLU A 37 -4.00 4.62 -5.11
N ASN A 38 -3.51 5.28 -4.06
CA ASN A 38 -2.20 4.96 -3.50
C ASN A 38 -2.16 3.53 -2.97
N LEU A 39 -3.21 3.11 -2.28
CA LEU A 39 -3.31 1.77 -1.75
C LEU A 39 -3.27 0.73 -2.86
N SER A 40 -4.03 0.97 -3.93
CA SER A 40 -4.05 0.07 -5.08
C SER A 40 -2.67 -0.06 -5.72
N ARG A 41 -1.97 1.07 -5.87
CA ARG A 41 -0.61 1.08 -6.42
C ARG A 41 0.36 0.30 -5.53
N LEU A 42 0.27 0.51 -4.22
CA LEU A 42 1.13 -0.17 -3.27
C LEU A 42 0.91 -1.69 -3.27
N ILE A 43 -0.34 -2.11 -3.40
CA ILE A 43 -0.67 -3.53 -3.47
C ILE A 43 -0.05 -4.16 -4.73
N LYS A 44 -0.13 -3.46 -5.86
CA LYS A 44 0.48 -3.94 -7.11
C LYS A 44 1.99 -4.03 -7.00
N GLU A 45 2.63 -3.04 -6.39
CA GLU A 45 4.07 -3.08 -6.18
C GLU A 45 4.47 -4.22 -5.27
N LYS A 46 3.69 -4.46 -4.23
CA LYS A 46 3.93 -5.56 -3.31
C LYS A 46 3.87 -6.90 -4.04
N GLU A 47 2.85 -7.11 -4.85
CA GLU A 47 2.73 -8.35 -5.63
C GLU A 47 3.91 -8.55 -6.56
N LYS A 48 4.34 -7.48 -7.21
CA LYS A 48 5.49 -7.53 -8.11
C LYS A 48 6.76 -7.90 -7.36
N LEU A 49 6.97 -7.32 -6.17
CA LEU A 49 8.13 -7.63 -5.36
C LEU A 49 8.13 -9.07 -4.86
N TYR A 50 6.97 -9.61 -4.51
CA TYR A 50 6.86 -11.00 -4.12
C TYR A 50 7.22 -11.93 -5.27
N LEU A 51 6.81 -11.61 -6.49
CA LEU A 51 7.18 -12.40 -7.65
C LEU A 51 8.69 -12.39 -7.89
N GLU A 52 9.31 -11.23 -7.75
CA GLU A 52 10.76 -11.11 -7.86
C GLU A 52 11.47 -11.91 -6.78
N TRP A 53 10.95 -11.85 -5.56
CA TRP A 53 11.53 -12.57 -4.45
C TRP A 53 11.47 -14.08 -4.66
N GLU A 54 10.34 -14.57 -5.16
CA GLU A 54 10.18 -15.98 -5.48
C GLU A 54 11.20 -16.46 -6.51
N ASN A 55 11.57 -15.60 -7.45
CA ASN A 55 12.55 -15.93 -8.47
C ASN A 55 13.96 -16.12 -7.89
N TYR A 56 14.22 -15.55 -6.72
CA TYR A 56 15.50 -15.76 -6.05
C TYR A 56 15.55 -17.04 -5.22
N LEU A 57 14.42 -17.60 -4.91
CA LEU A 57 14.35 -18.83 -4.15
C LEU A 57 14.50 -20.04 -5.06
#